data_f9f51a692bce0acb0810b56132083dba
#
_entry.id   f9f51a692bce0acb0810b56132083dba
#
_cell.length_a   1.000
_cell.length_b   1.000
_cell.length_c   1.000
_cell.angle_alpha   90.00
_cell.angle_beta   90.00
_cell.angle_gamma   90.00
#
_symmetry.space_group_name_H-M   'P 1'
#
loop_
_entity.id
_entity.type
_entity.pdbx_description
1 polymer ?
#
loop_
_entity_poly.entity_id
_entity_poly.type
_entity_poly.pdbx_seq_one_letter_code
_entity_poly.pdbx_strand_id
1 'polypeptide(L)'
;MNPSRGAILGPMATFIAMNHFQVNPERGDEFEEHWRKRESYLHEVPGFRHFALLRGDEPGSYVSHSTWESRDAFEGWTRSEAFRKAHAQARTPEGVLTGPPRLLTFEAVIEQDA
;
A
#
# COMPACT_ATOMS: atom_id res chain seq x y z
N MET A 1 -3.92 16.38 28.58
CA MET A 1 -3.03 15.84 27.59
C MET A 1 -3.69 14.71 26.82
N ASN A 2 -3.54 14.71 25.53
CA ASN A 2 -4.09 13.66 24.70
C ASN A 2 -3.14 12.44 24.67
N PRO A 3 -3.52 11.32 25.26
CA PRO A 3 -2.65 10.16 25.34
C PRO A 3 -2.36 9.49 24.00
N SER A 4 -3.12 9.83 22.96
CA SER A 4 -2.87 9.23 21.66
C SER A 4 -1.70 9.87 20.91
N ARG A 5 -1.19 10.99 21.39
CA ARG A 5 -0.09 11.67 20.71
C ARG A 5 1.24 11.01 21.02
N GLY A 6 1.84 10.41 20.02
CA GLY A 6 3.19 9.92 20.13
C GLY A 6 3.46 8.99 21.28
N ALA A 7 2.42 8.56 21.96
CA ALA A 7 2.59 7.74 23.15
C ALA A 7 2.78 6.28 22.82
N ILE A 8 2.31 5.85 21.67
CA ILE A 8 2.30 4.43 21.34
C ILE A 8 3.37 4.13 20.31
N LEU A 9 4.42 3.52 20.78
CA LEU A 9 5.51 3.03 19.95
C LEU A 9 5.62 1.54 20.20
N GLY A 10 6.15 0.82 19.24
CA GLY A 10 6.34 -0.60 19.38
C GLY A 10 5.33 -1.41 18.58
N PRO A 11 5.01 -2.64 19.03
CA PRO A 11 4.34 -3.61 18.16
C PRO A 11 2.94 -3.22 17.70
N MET A 12 2.26 -2.32 18.42
CA MET A 12 0.91 -1.91 18.07
C MET A 12 0.86 -0.54 17.38
N ALA A 13 2.01 0.02 17.04
CA ALA A 13 2.04 1.29 16.30
C ALA A 13 1.46 1.10 14.91
N THR A 14 0.71 2.10 14.44
CA THR A 14 0.21 2.11 13.07
C THR A 14 1.35 1.94 12.09
N PHE A 15 1.17 1.03 11.15
CA PHE A 15 2.17 0.66 10.19
C PHE A 15 1.70 1.02 8.80
N ILE A 16 2.58 1.62 8.01
CA ILE A 16 2.26 2.06 6.65
C ILE A 16 3.24 1.43 5.67
N ALA A 17 2.71 0.86 4.60
CA ALA A 17 3.51 0.32 3.52
C ALA A 17 3.21 1.10 2.25
N MET A 18 4.27 1.61 1.62
CA MET A 18 4.16 2.34 0.36
C MET A 18 5.00 1.63 -0.70
N ASN A 19 4.37 1.32 -1.83
CA ASN A 19 5.08 0.74 -2.94
C ASN A 19 5.10 1.77 -4.07
N HIS A 20 6.30 2.23 -4.41
CA HIS A 20 6.48 3.27 -5.44
C HIS A 20 6.61 2.62 -6.80
N PHE A 21 5.82 3.12 -7.75
CA PHE A 21 5.85 2.64 -9.13
C PHE A 21 6.28 3.76 -10.06
N GLN A 22 7.14 3.41 -11.00
CA GLN A 22 7.46 4.28 -12.12
C GLN A 22 6.72 3.75 -13.33
N VAL A 23 5.77 4.52 -13.80
CA VAL A 23 4.86 4.13 -14.88
C VAL A 23 5.17 4.96 -16.12
N ASN A 24 5.12 4.32 -17.29
CA ASN A 24 5.22 5.05 -18.54
C ASN A 24 4.14 6.16 -18.54
N PRO A 25 4.52 7.44 -18.62
CA PRO A 25 3.54 8.53 -18.51
C PRO A 25 2.39 8.44 -19.51
N GLU A 26 2.62 7.85 -20.67
CA GLU A 26 1.60 7.70 -21.70
C GLU A 26 0.63 6.57 -21.40
N ARG A 27 0.94 5.74 -20.41
CA ARG A 27 0.13 4.56 -20.05
C ARG A 27 -0.41 4.63 -18.62
N GLY A 28 -0.45 5.82 -18.04
CA GLY A 28 -0.96 6.01 -16.69
C GLY A 28 -2.40 5.58 -16.53
N ASP A 29 -3.25 5.91 -17.50
CA ASP A 29 -4.66 5.51 -17.44
C ASP A 29 -4.83 4.00 -17.46
N GLU A 30 -4.02 3.31 -18.22
CA GLU A 30 -4.02 1.86 -18.29
C GLU A 30 -3.60 1.25 -16.96
N PHE A 31 -2.59 1.84 -16.32
CA PHE A 31 -2.13 1.42 -15.01
C PHE A 31 -3.24 1.58 -13.96
N GLU A 32 -3.91 2.72 -13.96
CA GLU A 32 -4.99 2.98 -13.01
C GLU A 32 -6.15 2.01 -13.23
N GLU A 33 -6.51 1.77 -14.49
CA GLU A 33 -7.61 0.86 -14.81
C GLU A 33 -7.28 -0.57 -14.37
N HIS A 34 -6.04 -0.98 -14.53
CA HIS A 34 -5.58 -2.28 -14.08
C HIS A 34 -5.80 -2.44 -12.56
N TRP A 35 -5.51 -1.38 -11.79
CA TRP A 35 -5.73 -1.40 -10.35
C TRP A 35 -7.21 -1.41 -9.98
N ARG A 36 -8.05 -0.70 -10.74
CA ARG A 36 -9.50 -0.68 -10.47
C ARG A 36 -10.13 -2.04 -10.61
N LYS A 37 -9.65 -2.83 -11.56
CA LYS A 37 -10.22 -4.15 -11.86
C LYS A 37 -9.69 -5.25 -10.95
N ARG A 38 -8.68 -4.94 -10.19
CA ARG A 38 -7.98 -5.92 -9.37
C ARG A 38 -8.76 -6.26 -8.12
N GLU A 39 -8.90 -7.56 -7.83
CA GLU A 39 -9.44 -8.03 -6.57
C GLU A 39 -8.33 -8.04 -5.53
N SER A 40 -8.46 -7.26 -4.47
CA SER A 40 -7.39 -7.12 -3.49
C SER A 40 -7.50 -8.06 -2.30
N TYR A 41 -8.74 -8.47 -1.96
CA TYR A 41 -9.04 -9.30 -0.78
C TYR A 41 -8.61 -8.67 0.55
N LEU A 42 -8.22 -7.40 0.53
CA LEU A 42 -7.72 -6.72 1.73
C LEU A 42 -8.75 -6.63 2.85
N HIS A 43 -10.03 -6.49 2.48
CA HIS A 43 -11.10 -6.39 3.48
C HIS A 43 -11.23 -7.64 4.35
N GLU A 44 -10.64 -8.75 3.94
CA GLU A 44 -10.67 -10.01 4.69
C GLU A 44 -9.47 -10.17 5.61
N VAL A 45 -8.53 -9.23 5.58
CA VAL A 45 -7.25 -9.39 6.26
C VAL A 45 -7.28 -8.74 7.64
N PRO A 46 -6.99 -9.50 8.70
CA PRO A 46 -6.96 -8.92 10.05
C PRO A 46 -5.95 -7.80 10.15
N GLY A 47 -6.36 -6.69 10.76
CA GLY A 47 -5.48 -5.55 10.98
C GLY A 47 -5.33 -4.61 9.81
N PHE A 48 -5.95 -4.91 8.66
CA PHE A 48 -5.99 -3.97 7.55
C PHE A 48 -6.91 -2.81 7.88
N ARG A 49 -6.47 -1.58 7.58
CA ARG A 49 -7.27 -0.38 7.86
C ARG A 49 -7.65 0.40 6.61
N HIS A 50 -6.71 0.62 5.69
CA HIS A 50 -6.97 1.50 4.56
C HIS A 50 -6.02 1.22 3.41
N PHE A 51 -6.52 1.41 2.19
CA PHE A 51 -5.71 1.31 0.97
C PHE A 51 -6.04 2.46 0.05
N ALA A 52 -5.02 2.99 -0.61
CA ALA A 52 -5.19 3.97 -1.67
C ALA A 52 -4.10 3.80 -2.72
N LEU A 53 -4.49 3.95 -3.97
CA LEU A 53 -3.49 4.13 -5.03
C LEU A 53 -3.40 5.63 -5.27
N LEU A 54 -2.22 6.19 -5.11
CA LEU A 54 -1.97 7.62 -5.17
C LEU A 54 -1.27 7.97 -6.48
N ARG A 55 -1.75 9.00 -7.14
CA ARG A 55 -1.10 9.55 -8.32
C ARG A 55 -0.27 10.75 -7.90
N GLY A 56 1.04 10.74 -8.21
CA GLY A 56 1.90 11.87 -7.91
C GLY A 56 1.70 13.01 -8.90
N ASP A 57 2.28 14.15 -8.58
CA ASP A 57 2.21 15.33 -9.46
C ASP A 57 3.02 15.13 -10.75
N GLU A 58 4.12 14.38 -10.65
CA GLU A 58 4.90 14.07 -11.84
C GLU A 58 4.24 12.94 -12.63
N PRO A 59 4.10 13.10 -13.96
CA PRO A 59 3.53 12.04 -14.78
C PRO A 59 4.28 10.73 -14.61
N GLY A 60 3.53 9.65 -14.39
CA GLY A 60 4.11 8.32 -14.20
C GLY A 60 4.50 7.98 -12.77
N SER A 61 4.35 8.90 -11.84
CA SER A 61 4.66 8.64 -10.42
C SER A 61 3.43 8.14 -9.70
N TYR A 62 3.50 6.94 -9.14
CA TYR A 62 2.39 6.34 -8.39
C TYR A 62 2.88 5.68 -7.11
N VAL A 63 2.01 5.64 -6.12
CA VAL A 63 2.29 4.95 -4.86
C VAL A 63 1.05 4.15 -4.47
N SER A 64 1.23 2.87 -4.19
CA SER A 64 0.19 2.13 -3.47
C SER A 64 0.46 2.31 -1.99
N HIS A 65 -0.55 2.75 -1.26
CA HIS A 65 -0.43 3.13 0.14
C HIS A 65 -1.38 2.27 0.95
N SER A 66 -0.86 1.48 1.87
CA SER A 66 -1.69 0.67 2.75
C SER A 66 -1.39 0.98 4.20
N THR A 67 -2.44 1.05 5.01
CA THR A 67 -2.36 1.35 6.43
C THR A 67 -2.81 0.15 7.22
N TRP A 68 -2.06 -0.20 8.24
CA TRP A 68 -2.23 -1.40 9.03
C TRP A 68 -2.22 -1.09 10.51
N GLU A 69 -2.93 -1.90 11.26
CA GLU A 69 -2.98 -1.80 12.71
C GLU A 69 -1.60 -1.98 13.34
N SER A 70 -0.73 -2.80 12.73
CA SER A 70 0.60 -3.07 13.25
C SER A 70 1.48 -3.64 12.14
N ARG A 71 2.78 -3.68 12.39
CA ARG A 71 3.74 -4.37 11.52
C ARG A 71 3.37 -5.84 11.37
N ASP A 72 3.01 -6.50 12.47
CA ASP A 72 2.66 -7.92 12.44
C ASP A 72 1.47 -8.19 11.52
N ALA A 73 0.48 -7.29 11.52
CA ALA A 73 -0.67 -7.43 10.63
C ALA A 73 -0.24 -7.37 9.16
N PHE A 74 0.62 -6.42 8.81
CA PHE A 74 1.14 -6.32 7.46
C PHE A 74 1.94 -7.57 7.07
N GLU A 75 2.83 -8.01 7.93
CA GLU A 75 3.64 -9.20 7.66
C GLU A 75 2.77 -10.45 7.54
N GLY A 76 1.74 -10.55 8.37
CA GLY A 76 0.78 -11.64 8.26
C GLY A 76 0.08 -11.65 6.90
N TRP A 77 -0.28 -10.47 6.40
CA TRP A 77 -0.88 -10.36 5.07
C TRP A 77 0.08 -10.84 3.98
N THR A 78 1.34 -10.43 4.02
CA THR A 78 2.31 -10.80 2.97
C THR A 78 2.54 -12.32 2.90
N ARG A 79 2.18 -13.05 3.95
CA ARG A 79 2.29 -14.51 3.99
C ARG A 79 0.97 -15.20 3.75
N SER A 80 -0.10 -14.45 3.51
CA SER A 80 -1.46 -15.00 3.43
C SER A 80 -1.82 -15.48 2.04
N GLU A 81 -2.88 -16.30 2.00
CA GLU A 81 -3.50 -16.72 0.75
C GLU A 81 -4.05 -15.54 -0.03
N ALA A 82 -4.62 -14.55 0.68
CA ALA A 82 -5.15 -13.36 0.06
C ALA A 82 -4.07 -12.59 -0.71
N PHE A 83 -2.87 -12.50 -0.12
CA PHE A 83 -1.74 -11.85 -0.78
C PHE A 83 -1.36 -12.58 -2.07
N ARG A 84 -1.25 -13.92 -1.99
CA ARG A 84 -0.88 -14.70 -3.17
C ARG A 84 -1.92 -14.58 -4.28
N LYS A 85 -3.20 -14.64 -3.93
CA LYS A 85 -4.28 -14.51 -4.90
C LYS A 85 -4.27 -13.14 -5.57
N ALA A 86 -4.14 -12.08 -4.77
CA ALA A 86 -4.12 -10.73 -5.30
C ALA A 86 -2.94 -10.52 -6.26
N HIS A 87 -1.76 -11.01 -5.89
CA HIS A 87 -0.56 -10.82 -6.69
C HIS A 87 -0.54 -11.72 -7.93
N ALA A 88 -1.19 -12.88 -7.88
CA ALA A 88 -1.33 -13.73 -9.05
C ALA A 88 -2.16 -13.06 -10.13
N GLN A 89 -3.14 -12.23 -9.74
CA GLN A 89 -4.02 -11.53 -10.66
C GLN A 89 -3.48 -10.18 -11.09
N ALA A 90 -2.48 -9.66 -10.38
CA ALA A 90 -2.06 -8.27 -10.48
C ALA A 90 -0.86 -8.07 -11.40
N ARG A 91 -0.62 -9.01 -12.31
CA ARG A 91 0.51 -8.86 -13.22
C ARG A 91 0.30 -7.64 -14.11
N THR A 92 1.15 -6.64 -13.93
CA THR A 92 1.10 -5.43 -14.74
C THR A 92 1.48 -5.75 -16.18
N PRO A 93 0.73 -5.25 -17.18
CA PRO A 93 1.07 -5.47 -18.58
C PRO A 93 2.48 -4.97 -18.90
N GLU A 94 3.13 -5.66 -19.82
CA GLU A 94 4.49 -5.33 -20.24
C GLU A 94 4.54 -3.91 -20.81
N GLY A 95 5.58 -3.16 -20.44
CA GLY A 95 5.79 -1.80 -20.93
C GLY A 95 5.05 -0.73 -20.15
N VAL A 96 4.20 -1.09 -19.19
CA VAL A 96 3.52 -0.12 -18.34
C VAL A 96 4.48 0.43 -17.28
N LEU A 97 5.24 -0.46 -16.63
CA LEU A 97 6.25 -0.01 -15.67
C LEU A 97 7.56 0.27 -16.38
N THR A 98 8.22 1.37 -15.99
CA THR A 98 9.53 1.76 -16.54
C THR A 98 10.69 1.37 -15.65
N GLY A 99 10.40 0.79 -14.49
CA GLY A 99 11.41 0.31 -13.55
C GLY A 99 10.79 -0.58 -12.51
N PRO A 100 11.60 -1.20 -11.64
CA PRO A 100 11.08 -2.06 -10.59
C PRO A 100 10.36 -1.25 -9.51
N PRO A 101 9.29 -1.80 -8.92
CA PRO A 101 8.64 -1.15 -7.78
C PRO A 101 9.59 -1.09 -6.59
N ARG A 102 9.41 -0.08 -5.75
CA ARG A 102 10.21 0.09 -4.55
C ARG A 102 9.32 0.17 -3.33
N LEU A 103 9.46 -0.81 -2.44
CA LEU A 103 8.68 -0.86 -1.20
C LEU A 103 9.40 -0.10 -0.10
N LEU A 104 8.66 0.79 0.57
CA LEU A 104 9.10 1.50 1.77
C LEU A 104 8.05 1.28 2.85
N THR A 105 8.52 1.04 4.08
CA THR A 105 7.62 0.81 5.20
C THR A 105 7.93 1.79 6.32
N PHE A 106 6.91 2.14 7.10
CA PHE A 106 7.01 3.14 8.15
C PHE A 106 6.16 2.76 9.34
N GLU A 107 6.64 3.09 10.52
CA GLU A 107 5.83 3.04 11.73
C GLU A 107 5.50 4.47 12.14
N ALA A 108 4.26 4.71 12.54
CA ALA A 108 3.89 6.03 13.03
C ALA A 108 4.51 6.24 14.40
N VAL A 109 5.28 7.29 14.54
CA VAL A 109 5.86 7.65 15.85
C VAL A 109 5.06 8.76 16.53
N ILE A 110 4.26 9.49 15.75
CA ILE A 110 3.32 10.49 16.26
C ILE A 110 2.08 10.43 15.39
N GLU A 111 0.92 10.32 16.00
CA GLU A 111 -0.35 10.37 15.29
C GLU A 111 -1.26 11.37 15.96
N GLN A 112 -2.06 12.06 15.15
CA GLN A 112 -3.05 12.98 15.66
C GLN A 112 -4.25 12.96 14.71
N ASP A 113 -5.41 12.66 15.28
CA ASP A 113 -6.65 12.70 14.51
C ASP A 113 -7.26 14.10 14.60
N ALA A 114 -8.14 14.42 13.68
CA ALA A 114 -8.81 15.70 13.64
C ALA A 114 -9.73 15.92 14.85
#